data_34b48d7133b793de30ff180c13a4397e
#
_entry.id   34b48d7133b793de30ff180c13a4397e
#
_cell.length_a   1.000
_cell.length_b   1.000
_cell.length_c   1.000
_cell.angle_alpha   90.00
_cell.angle_beta   90.00
_cell.angle_gamma   90.00
#
_symmetry.space_group_name_H-M   'P 1'
#
loop_
_entity.id
_entity.type
_entity.pdbx_description
1 polymer ?
#
loop_
_entity_poly.entity_id
_entity_poly.type
_entity_poly.pdbx_seq_one_letter_code
_entity_poly.pdbx_strand_id
1 'polypeptide(L)'
;VHAEELAEPVELERLRAYLDQQLEPLKGAVSRLANKLQRRLQAQQNRSWLFDLEEGILDAGRLARVVANPTTPLSFKMEQDTEFRDTVVTLLLDNSGSMRGRPISIAAICADVLARTLERCNVKVEILGFTTRAWKGGQSREGWLNDGRPQQPGRLNDLRHIIYKGADAPWRRSRPNLGLMMKEGLLKENIDGEALEWAHRRMTARTEQRKILMVISDGAPVDDSTLSVNPANYLEKHLRDVIDMVERRKAVELLAIGIGHDLSLIHI
;
A
#
# COMPACT_ATOMS: atom_id res chain seq x y z
N VAL A 1 -9.79 5.42 11.74
CA VAL A 1 -10.16 6.86 11.68
C VAL A 1 -9.75 7.43 10.35
N HIS A 2 -10.49 8.37 9.80
CA HIS A 2 -10.09 9.11 8.61
C HIS A 2 -9.16 10.27 9.00
N ALA A 3 -8.26 10.64 8.08
CA ALA A 3 -7.33 11.73 8.32
C ALA A 3 -8.03 13.06 8.63
N GLU A 4 -9.18 13.28 8.03
CA GLU A 4 -10.04 14.45 8.21
C GLU A 4 -10.63 14.57 9.64
N GLU A 5 -10.65 13.46 10.41
CA GLU A 5 -11.09 13.45 11.81
C GLU A 5 -9.97 13.85 12.79
N LEU A 6 -8.72 13.86 12.32
CA LEU A 6 -7.52 14.09 13.15
C LEU A 6 -6.96 15.51 13.04
N ALA A 7 -7.43 16.30 12.09
CA ALA A 7 -7.03 17.69 11.92
C ALA A 7 -8.08 18.49 11.13
N GLU A 8 -8.19 19.76 11.46
CA GLU A 8 -9.08 20.69 10.75
C GLU A 8 -8.64 20.89 9.29
N PRO A 9 -9.57 21.14 8.35
CA PRO A 9 -9.24 21.30 6.93
C PRO A 9 -8.15 22.35 6.66
N VAL A 10 -8.19 23.45 7.38
CA VAL A 10 -7.18 24.53 7.26
C VAL A 10 -5.78 24.04 7.70
N GLU A 11 -5.72 23.22 8.75
CA GLU A 11 -4.47 22.63 9.22
C GLU A 11 -3.93 21.62 8.19
N LEU A 12 -4.79 20.78 7.61
CA LEU A 12 -4.41 19.83 6.55
C LEU A 12 -3.84 20.55 5.33
N GLU A 13 -4.45 21.65 4.89
CA GLU A 13 -3.95 22.44 3.77
C GLU A 13 -2.59 23.06 4.09
N ARG A 14 -2.39 23.61 5.29
CA ARG A 14 -1.11 24.15 5.73
C ARG A 14 -0.01 23.09 5.75
N LEU A 15 -0.29 21.93 6.35
CA LEU A 15 0.64 20.81 6.39
C LEU A 15 0.93 20.26 4.99
N ARG A 16 -0.06 20.26 4.12
CA ARG A 16 0.11 19.89 2.71
C ARG A 16 1.01 20.87 1.97
N ALA A 17 0.83 22.17 2.17
CA ALA A 17 1.70 23.19 1.58
C ALA A 17 3.18 23.02 2.02
N TYR A 18 3.40 22.66 3.28
CA TYR A 18 4.73 22.33 3.79
C TYR A 18 5.32 21.10 3.08
N LEU A 19 4.54 20.03 2.91
CA LEU A 19 4.97 18.84 2.16
C LEU A 19 5.27 19.19 0.69
N ASP A 20 4.44 20.02 0.05
CA ASP A 20 4.66 20.46 -1.34
C ASP A 20 5.95 21.27 -1.50
N GLN A 21 6.31 22.07 -0.51
CA GLN A 21 7.58 22.79 -0.49
C GLN A 21 8.78 21.83 -0.43
N GLN A 22 8.68 20.75 0.34
CA GLN A 22 9.72 19.72 0.39
C GLN A 22 9.79 18.89 -0.92
N LEU A 23 8.66 18.75 -1.62
CA LEU A 23 8.59 18.09 -2.93
C LEU A 23 9.23 18.90 -4.06
N GLU A 24 9.33 20.24 -3.92
CA GLU A 24 9.79 21.12 -4.99
C GLU A 24 11.16 20.73 -5.60
N PRO A 25 12.20 20.46 -4.80
CA PRO A 25 13.51 20.07 -5.33
C PRO A 25 13.48 18.72 -6.06
N LEU A 26 12.52 17.86 -5.74
CA LEU A 26 12.40 16.49 -6.25
C LEU A 26 11.47 16.37 -7.45
N LYS A 27 10.72 17.41 -7.80
CA LYS A 27 9.71 17.40 -8.88
C LYS A 27 10.24 16.85 -10.20
N GLY A 28 11.44 17.20 -10.59
CA GLY A 28 12.05 16.73 -11.85
C GLY A 28 12.35 15.22 -11.84
N ALA A 29 12.89 14.70 -10.75
CA ALA A 29 13.17 13.27 -10.59
C ALA A 29 11.87 12.47 -10.51
N VAL A 30 10.91 12.96 -9.73
CA VAL A 30 9.58 12.39 -9.56
C VAL A 30 8.83 12.30 -10.89
N SER A 31 8.83 13.37 -11.69
CA SER A 31 8.16 13.37 -13.00
C SER A 31 8.78 12.37 -13.97
N ARG A 32 10.11 12.24 -13.97
CA ARG A 32 10.80 11.23 -14.80
C ARG A 32 10.44 9.81 -14.37
N LEU A 33 10.42 9.55 -13.06
CA LEU A 33 10.06 8.23 -12.52
C LEU A 33 8.61 7.88 -12.82
N ALA A 34 7.68 8.83 -12.62
CA ALA A 34 6.27 8.67 -12.92
C ALA A 34 6.04 8.36 -14.41
N ASN A 35 6.68 9.11 -15.31
CA ASN A 35 6.58 8.85 -16.75
C ASN A 35 7.17 7.48 -17.14
N LYS A 36 8.28 7.06 -16.52
CA LYS A 36 8.88 5.75 -16.76
C LYS A 36 7.96 4.62 -16.27
N LEU A 37 7.38 4.78 -15.09
CA LEU A 37 6.43 3.82 -14.51
C LEU A 37 5.17 3.73 -15.38
N GLN A 38 4.59 4.87 -15.77
CA GLN A 38 3.43 4.94 -16.66
C GLN A 38 3.69 4.22 -17.99
N ARG A 39 4.84 4.47 -18.64
CA ARG A 39 5.20 3.78 -19.89
C ARG A 39 5.32 2.27 -19.69
N ARG A 40 5.91 1.81 -18.58
CA ARG A 40 6.01 0.38 -18.28
C ARG A 40 4.66 -0.27 -18.02
N LEU A 41 3.78 0.40 -17.27
CA LEU A 41 2.44 -0.10 -17.00
C LEU A 41 1.61 -0.14 -18.30
N GLN A 42 1.69 0.88 -19.15
CA GLN A 42 1.02 0.89 -20.46
C GLN A 42 1.60 -0.16 -21.43
N ALA A 43 2.92 -0.37 -21.41
CA ALA A 43 3.54 -1.41 -22.24
C ALA A 43 3.19 -2.83 -21.80
N GLN A 44 2.85 -3.03 -20.52
CA GLN A 44 2.35 -4.30 -19.98
C GLN A 44 0.83 -4.50 -20.19
N GLN A 45 0.13 -3.53 -20.75
CA GLN A 45 -1.19 -3.75 -21.35
C GLN A 45 -0.98 -4.63 -22.59
N ASN A 46 -0.86 -5.92 -22.35
CA ASN A 46 -0.62 -6.90 -23.40
C ASN A 46 -1.78 -6.86 -24.36
N ARG A 47 -1.53 -6.41 -25.59
CA ARG A 47 -2.40 -6.70 -26.71
C ARG A 47 -2.39 -8.21 -26.90
N SER A 48 -3.48 -8.85 -26.62
CA SER A 48 -3.68 -10.26 -26.95
C SER A 48 -4.24 -10.37 -28.36
N TRP A 49 -3.92 -11.47 -29.03
CA TRP A 49 -4.50 -11.79 -30.31
C TRP A 49 -5.59 -12.84 -30.13
N LEU A 50 -6.79 -12.54 -30.57
CA LEU A 50 -7.79 -13.57 -30.84
C LEU A 50 -7.44 -14.23 -32.18
N PHE A 51 -7.31 -15.51 -32.16
CA PHE A 51 -7.00 -16.33 -33.34
C PHE A 51 -8.23 -17.12 -33.80
N ASP A 52 -8.10 -17.73 -34.95
CA ASP A 52 -9.14 -18.61 -35.52
C ASP A 52 -10.47 -17.86 -35.75
N LEU A 53 -10.38 -16.67 -36.35
CA LEU A 53 -11.52 -15.84 -36.74
C LEU A 53 -11.81 -15.97 -38.24
N GLU A 54 -13.06 -15.68 -38.62
CA GLU A 54 -13.50 -15.62 -39.99
C GLU A 54 -13.12 -14.30 -40.71
N GLU A 55 -12.87 -13.28 -39.95
CA GLU A 55 -12.50 -11.93 -40.45
C GLU A 55 -11.48 -11.24 -39.53
N GLY A 56 -10.69 -10.30 -40.08
CA GLY A 56 -9.66 -9.58 -39.37
C GLY A 56 -8.34 -9.47 -40.13
N ILE A 57 -7.22 -9.52 -39.43
CA ILE A 57 -5.87 -9.53 -40.02
C ILE A 57 -5.48 -10.99 -40.32
N LEU A 58 -5.01 -11.23 -41.54
CA LEU A 58 -4.58 -12.58 -41.94
C LEU A 58 -3.43 -13.09 -41.07
N ASP A 59 -3.58 -14.27 -40.49
CA ASP A 59 -2.51 -14.94 -39.73
C ASP A 59 -1.68 -15.85 -40.67
N ALA A 60 -0.59 -15.31 -41.20
CA ALA A 60 0.27 -16.03 -42.13
C ALA A 60 0.81 -17.37 -41.55
N GLY A 61 1.01 -17.44 -40.22
CA GLY A 61 1.48 -18.66 -39.57
C GLY A 61 0.49 -19.82 -39.59
N ARG A 62 -0.81 -19.54 -39.85
CA ARG A 62 -1.90 -20.54 -39.87
C ARG A 62 -2.44 -20.87 -41.25
N LEU A 63 -1.94 -20.24 -42.31
CA LEU A 63 -2.37 -20.48 -43.69
C LEU A 63 -2.19 -21.92 -44.13
N ALA A 64 -1.18 -22.61 -43.64
CA ALA A 64 -0.98 -24.05 -43.95
C ALA A 64 -2.18 -24.93 -43.53
N ARG A 65 -2.90 -24.53 -42.44
CA ARG A 65 -4.09 -25.25 -41.98
C ARG A 65 -5.29 -25.10 -42.96
N VAL A 66 -5.43 -23.89 -43.54
CA VAL A 66 -6.49 -23.63 -44.54
C VAL A 66 -6.26 -24.39 -45.83
N VAL A 67 -4.99 -24.53 -46.24
CA VAL A 67 -4.61 -25.33 -47.39
C VAL A 67 -4.87 -26.81 -47.14
N ALA A 68 -4.60 -27.32 -45.95
CA ALA A 68 -4.83 -28.70 -45.57
C ALA A 68 -6.32 -29.04 -45.34
N ASN A 69 -7.12 -28.08 -44.88
CA ASN A 69 -8.53 -28.23 -44.58
C ASN A 69 -9.35 -27.01 -45.03
N PRO A 70 -9.74 -26.92 -46.31
CA PRO A 70 -10.44 -25.78 -46.90
C PRO A 70 -11.84 -25.51 -46.32
N THR A 71 -12.40 -26.48 -45.58
CA THR A 71 -13.76 -26.37 -45.00
C THR A 71 -13.80 -25.55 -43.71
N THR A 72 -12.66 -25.22 -43.14
CA THR A 72 -12.53 -24.37 -41.93
C THR A 72 -11.63 -23.17 -42.20
N PRO A 73 -12.13 -22.06 -42.80
CA PRO A 73 -11.32 -20.93 -43.22
C PRO A 73 -10.90 -20.00 -42.07
N LEU A 74 -10.78 -20.51 -40.85
CA LEU A 74 -10.41 -19.74 -39.64
C LEU A 74 -8.93 -19.38 -39.67
N SER A 75 -8.54 -18.37 -40.46
CA SER A 75 -7.16 -17.93 -40.68
C SER A 75 -6.89 -16.48 -40.32
N PHE A 76 -7.87 -15.82 -39.73
CA PHE A 76 -7.72 -14.44 -39.32
C PHE A 76 -7.47 -14.31 -37.81
N LYS A 77 -6.83 -13.23 -37.45
CA LYS A 77 -6.62 -12.82 -36.07
C LYS A 77 -7.05 -11.38 -35.90
N MET A 78 -7.56 -11.04 -34.74
CA MET A 78 -7.94 -9.69 -34.37
C MET A 78 -7.21 -9.28 -33.09
N GLU A 79 -6.76 -8.05 -33.04
CA GLU A 79 -6.17 -7.50 -31.82
C GLU A 79 -7.29 -7.31 -30.80
N GLN A 80 -7.17 -7.99 -29.68
CA GLN A 80 -8.08 -7.82 -28.55
C GLN A 80 -7.39 -6.93 -27.50
N ASP A 81 -8.05 -5.84 -27.17
CA ASP A 81 -7.65 -5.09 -25.97
C ASP A 81 -7.84 -6.04 -24.78
N THR A 82 -6.73 -6.45 -24.19
CA THR A 82 -6.80 -7.23 -22.95
C THR A 82 -7.40 -6.32 -21.90
N GLU A 83 -8.52 -6.70 -21.33
CA GLU A 83 -9.09 -5.98 -20.20
C GLU A 83 -7.98 -5.78 -19.16
N PHE A 84 -7.69 -4.52 -18.86
CA PHE A 84 -6.77 -4.17 -17.80
C PHE A 84 -7.25 -4.89 -16.55
N ARG A 85 -6.44 -5.79 -16.00
CA ARG A 85 -6.80 -6.48 -14.76
C ARG A 85 -7.11 -5.42 -13.72
N ASP A 86 -8.38 -5.35 -13.32
CA ASP A 86 -8.82 -4.40 -12.30
C ASP A 86 -7.92 -4.57 -11.07
N THR A 87 -7.08 -3.57 -10.83
CA THR A 87 -5.99 -3.65 -9.86
C THR A 87 -6.19 -2.60 -8.79
N VAL A 88 -6.03 -3.00 -7.54
CA VAL A 88 -5.94 -2.09 -6.40
C VAL A 88 -4.58 -2.21 -5.74
N VAL A 89 -3.99 -1.07 -5.44
CA VAL A 89 -2.74 -0.96 -4.68
C VAL A 89 -3.03 -0.25 -3.37
N THR A 90 -2.72 -0.89 -2.25
CA THR A 90 -2.77 -0.28 -0.92
C THR A 90 -1.37 0.02 -0.44
N LEU A 91 -1.11 1.28 -0.12
CA LEU A 91 0.12 1.74 0.52
C LEU A 91 -0.13 1.79 2.02
N LEU A 92 0.58 0.99 2.80
CA LEU A 92 0.54 0.98 4.26
C LEU A 92 1.80 1.66 4.80
N LEU A 93 1.63 2.83 5.40
CA LEU A 93 2.72 3.72 5.80
C LEU A 93 2.91 3.66 7.32
N ASP A 94 4.13 3.42 7.73
CA ASP A 94 4.54 3.54 9.12
C ASP A 94 4.55 5.01 9.55
N ASN A 95 3.78 5.31 10.60
CA ASN A 95 3.71 6.62 11.24
C ASN A 95 4.28 6.56 12.66
N SER A 96 5.35 5.79 12.84
CA SER A 96 6.06 5.68 14.13
C SER A 96 6.99 6.86 14.38
N GLY A 97 7.48 6.94 15.62
CA GLY A 97 8.38 8.00 16.05
C GLY A 97 9.73 7.97 15.37
N SER A 98 10.25 6.80 14.97
CA SER A 98 11.48 6.63 14.21
C SER A 98 11.40 7.27 12.83
N MET A 99 10.22 7.24 12.21
CA MET A 99 9.95 7.89 10.93
C MET A 99 10.02 9.43 10.98
N ARG A 100 10.11 10.05 12.15
CA ARG A 100 10.10 11.52 12.29
C ARG A 100 11.20 12.20 11.45
N GLY A 101 10.84 13.31 10.82
CA GLY A 101 11.74 14.13 10.02
C GLY A 101 11.83 13.65 8.57
N ARG A 102 13.05 13.32 8.12
CA ARG A 102 13.30 12.97 6.73
C ARG A 102 12.59 11.66 6.26
N PRO A 103 12.55 10.56 7.04
CA PRO A 103 11.91 9.33 6.60
C PRO A 103 10.42 9.51 6.27
N ILE A 104 9.64 10.14 7.16
CA ILE A 104 8.21 10.34 6.92
C ILE A 104 7.94 11.27 5.73
N SER A 105 8.80 12.28 5.52
CA SER A 105 8.71 13.15 4.35
C SER A 105 8.92 12.35 3.06
N ILE A 106 9.92 11.47 3.02
CA ILE A 106 10.19 10.60 1.87
C ILE A 106 9.01 9.65 1.65
N ALA A 107 8.48 9.02 2.69
CA ALA A 107 7.32 8.14 2.61
C ALA A 107 6.09 8.87 2.03
N ALA A 108 5.80 10.07 2.53
CA ALA A 108 4.70 10.90 2.04
C ALA A 108 4.89 11.31 0.56
N ILE A 109 6.12 11.64 0.17
CA ILE A 109 6.50 11.93 -1.22
C ILE A 109 6.28 10.72 -2.12
N CYS A 110 6.76 9.55 -1.70
CA CYS A 110 6.58 8.30 -2.45
C CYS A 110 5.09 7.98 -2.62
N ALA A 111 4.30 8.10 -1.56
CA ALA A 111 2.85 7.89 -1.61
C ALA A 111 2.15 8.85 -2.56
N ASP A 112 2.51 10.15 -2.54
CA ASP A 112 1.98 11.18 -3.44
C ASP A 112 2.25 10.84 -4.91
N VAL A 113 3.49 10.47 -5.22
CA VAL A 113 3.92 10.13 -6.58
C VAL A 113 3.23 8.88 -7.08
N LEU A 114 3.25 7.81 -6.27
CA LEU A 114 2.63 6.54 -6.62
C LEU A 114 1.13 6.71 -6.84
N ALA A 115 0.43 7.39 -5.94
CA ALA A 115 -1.01 7.61 -6.06
C ALA A 115 -1.37 8.33 -7.35
N ARG A 116 -0.68 9.45 -7.66
CA ARG A 116 -0.91 10.20 -8.91
C ARG A 116 -0.61 9.40 -10.16
N THR A 117 0.46 8.62 -10.13
CA THR A 117 0.89 7.85 -11.31
C THR A 117 -0.04 6.66 -11.55
N LEU A 118 -0.39 5.93 -10.50
CA LEU A 118 -1.24 4.76 -10.60
C LEU A 118 -2.67 5.13 -11.00
N GLU A 119 -3.24 6.21 -10.44
CA GLU A 119 -4.57 6.68 -10.88
C GLU A 119 -4.61 7.09 -12.35
N ARG A 120 -3.54 7.70 -12.89
CA ARG A 120 -3.43 7.99 -14.33
C ARG A 120 -3.43 6.73 -15.19
N CYS A 121 -3.05 5.60 -14.61
CA CYS A 121 -3.05 4.29 -15.26
C CYS A 121 -4.31 3.47 -14.94
N ASN A 122 -5.37 4.11 -14.45
CA ASN A 122 -6.63 3.46 -14.06
C ASN A 122 -6.48 2.40 -12.94
N VAL A 123 -5.43 2.48 -12.13
CA VAL A 123 -5.23 1.63 -10.96
C VAL A 123 -5.82 2.33 -9.74
N LYS A 124 -6.67 1.63 -8.99
CA LYS A 124 -7.18 2.15 -7.73
C LYS A 124 -6.09 2.15 -6.68
N VAL A 125 -5.99 3.24 -5.93
CA VAL A 125 -4.97 3.40 -4.89
C VAL A 125 -5.61 3.74 -3.56
N GLU A 126 -5.27 2.97 -2.55
CA GLU A 126 -5.58 3.25 -1.15
C GLU A 126 -4.32 3.65 -0.40
N ILE A 127 -4.41 4.63 0.50
CA ILE A 127 -3.28 5.07 1.34
C ILE A 127 -3.71 4.99 2.79
N LEU A 128 -3.03 4.13 3.53
CA LEU A 128 -3.27 3.84 4.93
C LEU A 128 -2.02 4.20 5.74
N GLY A 129 -2.23 4.50 7.01
CA GLY A 129 -1.14 4.69 7.96
C GLY A 129 -1.43 4.03 9.28
N PHE A 130 -0.39 3.72 10.03
CA PHE A 130 -0.54 3.11 11.34
C PHE A 130 0.46 3.70 12.35
N THR A 131 -0.02 3.82 13.56
CA THR A 131 0.73 4.23 14.75
C THR A 131 -0.09 3.85 16.00
N THR A 132 0.33 4.28 17.17
CA THR A 132 -0.45 4.14 18.40
C THR A 132 -1.07 5.47 18.85
N ARG A 133 -2.03 5.44 19.78
CA ARG A 133 -2.64 6.65 20.35
C ARG A 133 -1.77 7.29 21.41
N ALA A 134 -1.01 6.49 22.12
CA ALA A 134 -0.15 6.93 23.21
C ALA A 134 1.30 6.45 23.02
N TRP A 135 2.26 7.12 23.62
CA TRP A 135 3.64 6.66 23.69
C TRP A 135 3.85 5.50 24.66
N LYS A 136 3.05 5.42 25.72
CA LYS A 136 3.20 4.42 26.76
C LYS A 136 1.82 3.91 27.21
N GLY A 137 1.24 3.03 26.40
CA GLY A 137 0.04 2.34 26.78
C GLY A 137 -1.24 3.00 26.26
N GLY A 138 -2.06 3.54 27.15
CA GLY A 138 -3.41 4.01 26.86
C GLY A 138 -4.44 3.17 27.62
N GLN A 139 -5.69 3.14 27.15
CA GLN A 139 -6.80 2.44 27.81
C GLN A 139 -6.52 0.93 27.95
N SER A 140 -5.87 0.31 26.98
CA SER A 140 -5.47 -1.10 27.04
C SER A 140 -4.56 -1.39 28.23
N ARG A 141 -3.61 -0.50 28.51
CA ARG A 141 -2.72 -0.62 29.67
C ARG A 141 -3.43 -0.33 30.98
N GLU A 142 -4.30 0.66 31.02
CA GLU A 142 -5.10 0.99 32.20
C GLU A 142 -6.01 -0.19 32.58
N GLY A 143 -6.67 -0.81 31.61
CA GLY A 143 -7.47 -2.03 31.82
C GLY A 143 -6.62 -3.15 32.42
N TRP A 144 -5.46 -3.42 31.87
CA TRP A 144 -4.54 -4.44 32.39
C TRP A 144 -4.08 -4.17 33.83
N LEU A 145 -3.83 -2.90 34.18
CA LEU A 145 -3.48 -2.51 35.55
C LEU A 145 -4.64 -2.74 36.52
N ASN A 146 -5.88 -2.44 36.10
CA ASN A 146 -7.09 -2.62 36.89
C ASN A 146 -7.44 -4.11 37.08
N ASP A 147 -7.14 -4.95 36.08
CA ASP A 147 -7.38 -6.39 36.12
C ASP A 147 -6.32 -7.17 36.93
N GLY A 148 -5.45 -6.47 37.68
CA GLY A 148 -4.45 -7.07 38.55
C GLY A 148 -3.19 -7.56 37.84
N ARG A 149 -2.87 -7.05 36.66
CA ARG A 149 -1.66 -7.33 35.90
C ARG A 149 -1.46 -8.79 35.54
N PRO A 150 -2.40 -9.45 34.84
CA PRO A 150 -2.22 -10.82 34.42
C PRO A 150 -0.93 -10.97 33.59
N GLN A 151 -0.31 -12.17 33.67
CA GLN A 151 0.92 -12.47 32.92
C GLN A 151 0.62 -12.60 31.42
N GLN A 152 1.57 -12.15 30.58
CA GLN A 152 1.49 -12.20 29.11
C GLN A 152 0.17 -11.63 28.56
N PRO A 153 -0.11 -10.36 28.83
CA PRO A 153 -1.39 -9.74 28.47
C PRO A 153 -1.57 -9.53 26.96
N GLY A 154 -0.52 -9.70 26.17
CA GLY A 154 -0.52 -9.31 24.79
C GLY A 154 -0.26 -7.81 24.61
N ARG A 155 -0.88 -7.19 23.59
CA ARG A 155 -0.71 -5.77 23.30
C ARG A 155 -1.29 -4.89 24.41
N LEU A 156 -0.50 -3.92 24.86
CA LEU A 156 -0.87 -2.95 25.90
C LEU A 156 -0.89 -1.50 25.41
N ASN A 157 -1.05 -1.26 24.14
CA ASN A 157 -1.20 0.09 23.59
C ASN A 157 -2.43 0.18 22.68
N ASP A 158 -3.02 1.37 22.59
CA ASP A 158 -4.18 1.60 21.75
C ASP A 158 -3.75 1.91 20.31
N LEU A 159 -4.27 1.15 19.35
CA LEU A 159 -3.95 1.33 17.93
C LEU A 159 -4.58 2.60 17.36
N ARG A 160 -3.87 3.21 16.41
CA ARG A 160 -4.38 4.27 15.55
C ARG A 160 -4.09 3.92 14.09
N HIS A 161 -5.09 3.38 13.44
CA HIS A 161 -5.08 3.11 12.00
C HIS A 161 -5.73 4.27 11.27
N ILE A 162 -5.03 4.87 10.31
CA ILE A 162 -5.42 6.11 9.63
C ILE A 162 -5.69 5.81 8.17
N ILE A 163 -6.81 6.31 7.65
CA ILE A 163 -7.14 6.28 6.23
C ILE A 163 -6.86 7.67 5.66
N TYR A 164 -5.77 7.80 4.93
CA TYR A 164 -5.43 9.03 4.22
C TYR A 164 -6.22 9.15 2.93
N LYS A 165 -6.39 8.02 2.23
CA LYS A 165 -7.14 7.92 0.98
C LYS A 165 -7.79 6.55 0.85
N GLY A 166 -9.08 6.50 0.71
CA GLY A 166 -9.80 5.28 0.32
C GLY A 166 -9.57 4.94 -1.15
N ALA A 167 -9.67 3.66 -1.51
CA ALA A 167 -9.41 3.18 -2.87
C ALA A 167 -10.29 3.85 -3.93
N ASP A 168 -11.55 4.13 -3.62
CA ASP A 168 -12.52 4.72 -4.55
C ASP A 168 -12.56 6.26 -4.47
N ALA A 169 -11.86 6.87 -3.51
CA ALA A 169 -11.77 8.32 -3.41
C ALA A 169 -10.75 8.86 -4.43
N PRO A 170 -11.08 9.90 -5.23
CA PRO A 170 -10.13 10.45 -6.18
C PRO A 170 -8.98 11.16 -5.46
N TRP A 171 -7.76 11.01 -5.99
CA TRP A 171 -6.55 11.61 -5.44
C TRP A 171 -6.70 13.12 -5.16
N ARG A 172 -7.30 13.85 -6.09
CA ARG A 172 -7.46 15.31 -5.97
C ARG A 172 -8.17 15.70 -4.67
N ARG A 173 -9.16 14.92 -4.22
CA ARG A 173 -9.89 15.16 -2.98
C ARG A 173 -9.06 14.80 -1.75
N SER A 174 -8.34 13.69 -1.81
CA SER A 174 -7.59 13.15 -0.66
C SER A 174 -6.17 13.73 -0.51
N ARG A 175 -5.72 14.52 -1.47
CA ARG A 175 -4.37 15.09 -1.48
C ARG A 175 -4.02 15.88 -0.21
N PRO A 176 -4.89 16.73 0.37
CA PRO A 176 -4.60 17.45 1.60
C PRO A 176 -4.33 16.51 2.79
N ASN A 177 -4.98 15.36 2.82
CA ASN A 177 -4.90 14.39 3.91
C ASN A 177 -3.48 13.86 4.14
N LEU A 178 -2.65 13.76 3.09
CA LEU A 178 -1.26 13.36 3.24
C LEU A 178 -0.44 14.38 4.04
N GLY A 179 -0.85 15.63 4.09
CA GLY A 179 -0.24 16.63 4.95
C GLY A 179 -0.24 16.23 6.43
N LEU A 180 -1.25 15.46 6.86
CA LEU A 180 -1.36 14.99 8.25
C LEU A 180 -0.11 14.22 8.71
N MET A 181 0.63 13.56 7.81
CA MET A 181 1.89 12.86 8.15
C MET A 181 2.94 13.81 8.72
N MET A 182 2.84 15.10 8.39
CA MET A 182 3.74 16.14 8.90
C MET A 182 3.29 16.73 10.24
N LYS A 183 2.15 16.27 10.79
CA LYS A 183 1.61 16.79 12.05
C LYS A 183 2.47 16.36 13.22
N GLU A 184 2.98 17.33 13.98
CA GLU A 184 3.68 17.06 15.24
C GLU A 184 2.77 16.32 16.23
N GLY A 185 3.33 15.34 16.93
CA GLY A 185 2.61 14.55 17.92
C GLY A 185 1.73 13.42 17.36
N LEU A 186 1.62 13.28 16.02
CA LEU A 186 0.93 12.15 15.40
C LEU A 186 1.76 10.86 15.52
N LEU A 187 3.04 10.95 15.22
CA LEU A 187 3.99 9.84 15.18
C LEU A 187 4.30 9.34 16.60
N LYS A 188 4.08 8.05 16.84
CA LYS A 188 4.29 7.40 18.15
C LYS A 188 4.93 6.02 17.99
N GLU A 189 4.42 5.00 18.66
CA GLU A 189 4.91 3.62 18.58
C GLU A 189 4.32 2.89 17.35
N ASN A 190 4.90 1.75 16.97
CA ASN A 190 4.42 0.96 15.85
C ASN A 190 4.14 -0.51 16.22
N ILE A 191 2.99 -1.01 15.77
CA ILE A 191 2.53 -2.39 15.92
C ILE A 191 2.16 -2.91 14.54
N ASP A 192 3.18 -3.35 13.82
CA ASP A 192 3.14 -3.63 12.37
C ASP A 192 2.25 -4.83 12.05
N GLY A 193 2.29 -5.89 12.87
CA GLY A 193 1.51 -7.10 12.61
C GLY A 193 0.00 -6.84 12.55
N GLU A 194 -0.56 -6.13 13.54
CA GLU A 194 -1.99 -5.80 13.54
C GLU A 194 -2.35 -4.79 12.43
N ALA A 195 -1.43 -3.89 12.08
CA ALA A 195 -1.61 -2.94 10.98
C ALA A 195 -1.66 -3.67 9.63
N LEU A 196 -0.75 -4.64 9.42
CA LEU A 196 -0.72 -5.47 8.21
C LEU A 196 -2.00 -6.32 8.09
N GLU A 197 -2.44 -6.93 9.19
CA GLU A 197 -3.68 -7.70 9.23
C GLU A 197 -4.91 -6.83 8.91
N TRP A 198 -4.95 -5.61 9.44
CA TRP A 198 -6.01 -4.65 9.13
C TRP A 198 -6.04 -4.27 7.64
N ALA A 199 -4.89 -3.94 7.06
CA ALA A 199 -4.79 -3.60 5.64
C ALA A 199 -5.17 -4.81 4.76
N HIS A 200 -4.69 -6.01 5.11
CA HIS A 200 -5.03 -7.25 4.41
C HIS A 200 -6.55 -7.53 4.43
N ARG A 201 -7.23 -7.36 5.58
CA ARG A 201 -8.69 -7.51 5.69
C ARG A 201 -9.44 -6.52 4.78
N ARG A 202 -8.98 -5.27 4.72
CA ARG A 202 -9.57 -4.25 3.82
C ARG A 202 -9.44 -4.67 2.36
N MET A 203 -8.27 -5.14 1.96
CA MET A 203 -8.02 -5.57 0.58
C MET A 203 -8.79 -6.83 0.21
N THR A 204 -8.88 -7.81 1.10
CA THR A 204 -9.65 -9.03 0.83
C THR A 204 -11.14 -8.78 0.62
N ALA A 205 -11.69 -7.75 1.24
CA ALA A 205 -13.09 -7.33 1.03
C ALA A 205 -13.34 -6.66 -0.33
N ARG A 206 -12.29 -6.34 -1.09
CA ARG A 206 -12.39 -5.70 -2.40
C ARG A 206 -12.64 -6.72 -3.51
N THR A 207 -13.25 -6.26 -4.60
CA THR A 207 -13.63 -7.09 -5.76
C THR A 207 -12.57 -7.15 -6.85
N GLU A 208 -11.57 -6.26 -6.81
CA GLU A 208 -10.50 -6.19 -7.82
C GLU A 208 -9.76 -7.53 -7.93
N GLN A 209 -9.41 -7.91 -9.17
CA GLN A 209 -8.76 -9.19 -9.45
C GLN A 209 -7.33 -9.25 -8.94
N ARG A 210 -6.60 -8.13 -9.03
CA ARG A 210 -5.23 -8.01 -8.56
C ARG A 210 -5.15 -7.06 -7.38
N LYS A 211 -4.56 -7.51 -6.30
CA LYS A 211 -4.46 -6.78 -5.02
C LYS A 211 -3.01 -6.74 -4.58
N ILE A 212 -2.45 -5.54 -4.49
CA ILE A 212 -1.05 -5.34 -4.11
C ILE A 212 -1.00 -4.52 -2.82
N LEU A 213 -0.46 -5.09 -1.76
CA LEU A 213 -0.21 -4.42 -0.49
C LEU A 213 1.26 -4.06 -0.39
N MET A 214 1.56 -2.78 -0.33
CA MET A 214 2.91 -2.26 -0.23
C MET A 214 3.09 -1.61 1.15
N VAL A 215 3.97 -2.17 1.96
CA VAL A 215 4.32 -1.65 3.29
C VAL A 215 5.55 -0.76 3.16
N ILE A 216 5.51 0.42 3.78
CA ILE A 216 6.62 1.37 3.82
C ILE A 216 6.93 1.66 5.29
N SER A 217 8.07 1.18 5.77
CA SER A 217 8.53 1.30 7.16
C SER A 217 10.05 1.52 7.21
N ASP A 218 10.56 1.95 8.34
CA ASP A 218 11.99 2.16 8.59
C ASP A 218 12.62 1.08 9.51
N GLY A 219 11.85 0.10 10.00
CA GLY A 219 12.44 -0.90 10.86
C GLY A 219 11.47 -1.92 11.48
N ALA A 220 11.88 -2.42 12.63
CA ALA A 220 11.15 -3.44 13.38
C ALA A 220 10.00 -2.83 14.21
N PRO A 221 8.96 -3.61 14.54
CA PRO A 221 7.87 -3.17 15.40
C PRO A 221 8.37 -2.90 16.83
N VAL A 222 8.04 -1.73 17.35
CA VAL A 222 8.42 -1.32 18.71
C VAL A 222 7.23 -0.69 19.42
N ASP A 223 6.91 -1.25 20.59
CA ASP A 223 5.99 -0.67 21.57
C ASP A 223 6.46 -0.99 22.98
N ASP A 224 7.00 0.00 23.67
CA ASP A 224 7.59 -0.16 24.99
C ASP A 224 6.61 -0.77 26.00
N SER A 225 5.34 -0.38 25.94
CA SER A 225 4.32 -0.88 26.87
C SER A 225 4.07 -2.36 26.70
N THR A 226 4.02 -2.83 25.48
CA THR A 226 3.83 -4.26 25.16
C THR A 226 5.09 -5.06 25.44
N LEU A 227 6.26 -4.58 25.03
CA LEU A 227 7.53 -5.29 25.18
C LEU A 227 8.00 -5.39 26.65
N SER A 228 7.56 -4.47 27.50
CA SER A 228 7.93 -4.50 28.94
C SER A 228 7.34 -5.68 29.73
N VAL A 229 6.29 -6.30 29.23
CA VAL A 229 5.50 -7.34 29.93
C VAL A 229 5.29 -8.62 29.13
N ASN A 230 5.76 -8.66 27.91
CA ASN A 230 5.74 -9.81 27.02
C ASN A 230 7.18 -10.20 26.63
N PRO A 231 7.39 -11.37 26.00
CA PRO A 231 8.70 -11.74 25.45
C PRO A 231 9.24 -10.66 24.50
N ALA A 232 10.54 -10.40 24.52
CA ALA A 232 11.17 -9.34 23.72
C ALA A 232 10.90 -9.45 22.21
N ASN A 233 10.66 -10.64 21.69
CA ASN A 233 10.34 -10.89 20.28
C ASN A 233 8.83 -10.98 19.99
N TYR A 234 7.97 -10.59 20.92
CA TYR A 234 6.51 -10.75 20.80
C TYR A 234 5.95 -10.09 19.55
N LEU A 235 6.26 -8.81 19.32
CA LEU A 235 5.77 -8.05 18.18
C LEU A 235 6.38 -8.54 16.85
N GLU A 236 7.67 -8.86 16.86
CA GLU A 236 8.37 -9.38 15.69
C GLU A 236 7.83 -10.76 15.27
N LYS A 237 7.62 -11.65 16.23
CA LYS A 237 7.02 -12.96 15.98
C LYS A 237 5.62 -12.82 15.39
N HIS A 238 4.79 -11.96 15.97
CA HIS A 238 3.44 -11.70 15.46
C HIS A 238 3.47 -11.16 14.02
N LEU A 239 4.38 -10.22 13.72
CA LEU A 239 4.54 -9.71 12.37
C LEU A 239 4.88 -10.83 11.38
N ARG A 240 5.82 -11.71 11.71
CA ARG A 240 6.19 -12.87 10.88
C ARG A 240 5.03 -13.83 10.68
N ASP A 241 4.28 -14.13 11.74
CA ASP A 241 3.10 -15.00 11.66
C ASP A 241 2.02 -14.41 10.71
N VAL A 242 1.85 -13.08 10.72
CA VAL A 242 0.92 -12.38 9.81
C VAL A 242 1.43 -12.37 8.38
N ILE A 243 2.72 -12.13 8.15
CA ILE A 243 3.34 -12.21 6.81
C ILE A 243 3.11 -13.61 6.24
N ASP A 244 3.46 -14.65 6.98
CA ASP A 244 3.25 -16.04 6.57
C ASP A 244 1.77 -16.33 6.23
N MET A 245 0.85 -15.77 7.00
CA MET A 245 -0.59 -15.92 6.76
C MET A 245 -1.00 -15.27 5.45
N VAL A 246 -0.52 -14.06 5.17
CA VAL A 246 -0.83 -13.32 3.92
C VAL A 246 -0.27 -14.06 2.71
N GLU A 247 0.97 -14.52 2.78
CA GLU A 247 1.65 -15.24 1.70
C GLU A 247 0.98 -16.61 1.39
N ARG A 248 0.61 -17.36 2.43
CA ARG A 248 -0.10 -18.64 2.25
C ARG A 248 -1.46 -18.47 1.59
N ARG A 249 -2.18 -17.40 1.90
CA ARG A 249 -3.51 -17.12 1.30
C ARG A 249 -3.45 -16.72 -0.17
N LYS A 250 -2.33 -16.18 -0.63
CA LYS A 250 -2.10 -15.74 -2.03
C LYS A 250 -3.20 -14.82 -2.61
N ALA A 251 -4.03 -14.26 -1.75
CA ALA A 251 -5.11 -13.35 -2.16
C ALA A 251 -4.63 -11.92 -2.43
N VAL A 252 -3.46 -11.58 -1.89
CA VAL A 252 -2.83 -10.25 -1.95
C VAL A 252 -1.34 -10.45 -2.19
N GLU A 253 -0.78 -9.72 -3.15
CA GLU A 253 0.66 -9.63 -3.37
C GLU A 253 1.25 -8.68 -2.32
N LEU A 254 2.18 -9.14 -1.49
CA LEU A 254 2.81 -8.35 -0.43
C LEU A 254 4.18 -7.85 -0.91
N LEU A 255 4.42 -6.55 -0.74
CA LEU A 255 5.70 -5.89 -1.03
C LEU A 255 6.11 -5.02 0.14
N ALA A 256 7.42 -4.92 0.40
CA ALA A 256 7.95 -4.01 1.43
C ALA A 256 8.98 -3.05 0.84
N ILE A 257 8.96 -1.81 1.32
CA ILE A 257 9.93 -0.76 1.00
C ILE A 257 10.51 -0.22 2.30
N GLY A 258 11.81 -0.38 2.48
CA GLY A 258 12.52 0.20 3.60
C GLY A 258 13.01 1.61 3.34
N ILE A 259 12.90 2.45 4.37
CA ILE A 259 13.41 3.81 4.34
C ILE A 259 14.43 3.97 5.47
N GLY A 260 15.71 4.10 5.11
CA GLY A 260 16.74 4.60 6.02
C GLY A 260 17.60 3.57 6.75
N HIS A 261 17.12 2.36 7.04
CA HIS A 261 17.89 1.28 7.69
C HIS A 261 17.65 -0.08 7.06
N ASP A 262 18.52 -1.02 7.43
CA ASP A 262 18.58 -2.37 6.88
C ASP A 262 17.27 -3.14 7.10
N LEU A 263 16.60 -3.47 6.00
CA LEU A 263 15.41 -4.33 5.99
C LEU A 263 15.74 -5.82 6.11
N SER A 264 16.91 -6.18 6.60
CA SER A 264 17.33 -7.59 6.71
C SER A 264 16.38 -8.48 7.51
N LEU A 265 15.46 -7.87 8.27
CA LEU A 265 14.42 -8.58 9.03
C LEU A 265 13.11 -8.77 8.25
N ILE A 266 12.93 -8.07 7.12
CA ILE A 266 11.75 -8.20 6.25
C ILE A 266 12.25 -8.69 4.88
N HIS A 267 12.73 -9.92 4.82
CA HIS A 267 12.91 -10.61 3.56
C HIS A 267 11.53 -11.07 3.06
N ILE A 268 10.98 -10.33 2.14
CA ILE A 268 9.84 -10.72 1.31
C ILE A 268 10.37 -10.92 -0.11
#